data_7d6b403fa483189bc23286059d8627c6
#
_entry.id   7d6b403fa483189bc23286059d8627c6
#
_cell.length_a   1.000
_cell.length_b   1.000
_cell.length_c   1.000
_cell.angle_alpha   90.00
_cell.angle_beta   90.00
_cell.angle_gamma   90.00
#
_symmetry.space_group_name_H-M   'P 1'
#
loop_
_entity.id
_entity.type
_entity.pdbx_description
1 polymer ?
#
loop_
_entity_poly.entity_id
_entity_poly.type
_entity_poly.pdbx_seq_one_letter_code
_entity_poly.pdbx_strand_id
1 'polypeptide(L)'
;MSAPADAVRAVAGTLEVGPALDRPELLADPVAAALRALPADLAAGCLVAAIDPGLADTAAFCEAYGSPLEASANCVVVAGSRSGERRHAGCVVLATTRADVNGTVRRRLDVRKASFLAMDEAVALTGMAYGGITPFGLPAGWPVLVDAAALAAPAVVVGSGLRESKLVVPGAALGALPSAEGVEGLGR
;
A
#
# COMPACT_ATOMS: atom_id res chain seq x y z
N MET A 1 18.60 -5.36 -18.75
CA MET A 1 17.79 -4.85 -17.61
C MET A 1 16.38 -4.66 -18.13
N SER A 2 15.38 -5.10 -17.37
CA SER A 2 13.97 -5.08 -17.84
C SER A 2 13.35 -3.71 -17.59
N ALA A 3 12.52 -3.19 -18.50
CA ALA A 3 11.83 -1.90 -18.37
C ALA A 3 11.10 -1.69 -17.02
N PRO A 4 10.50 -2.72 -16.37
CA PRO A 4 9.92 -2.58 -15.02
C PRO A 4 10.94 -2.24 -13.93
N ALA A 5 12.16 -2.84 -13.99
CA ALA A 5 13.19 -2.58 -12.98
C ALA A 5 13.72 -1.14 -13.02
N ASP A 6 13.81 -0.58 -14.21
CA ASP A 6 14.23 0.83 -14.39
C ASP A 6 13.14 1.80 -13.88
N ALA A 7 11.86 1.50 -14.12
CA ALA A 7 10.74 2.29 -13.59
C ALA A 7 10.70 2.27 -12.06
N VAL A 8 10.90 1.09 -11.44
CA VAL A 8 10.94 0.94 -9.98
C VAL A 8 12.07 1.77 -9.37
N ARG A 9 13.25 1.76 -9.99
CA ARG A 9 14.39 2.58 -9.51
C ARG A 9 14.16 4.09 -9.72
N ALA A 10 13.49 4.47 -10.80
CA ALA A 10 13.26 5.89 -11.11
C ALA A 10 12.39 6.61 -10.06
N VAL A 11 11.46 5.89 -9.40
CA VAL A 11 10.60 6.48 -8.36
C VAL A 11 11.22 6.46 -6.96
N ALA A 12 12.35 5.77 -6.79
CA ALA A 12 13.01 5.64 -5.49
C ALA A 12 13.71 6.93 -5.03
N GLY A 13 13.97 7.89 -5.93
CA GLY A 13 14.73 9.10 -5.60
C GLY A 13 16.15 8.76 -5.15
N THR A 14 16.55 9.24 -3.98
CA THR A 14 17.88 9.00 -3.39
C THR A 14 17.96 7.75 -2.51
N LEU A 15 16.89 6.95 -2.46
CA LEU A 15 16.84 5.75 -1.62
C LEU A 15 17.79 4.64 -2.13
N GLU A 16 18.49 4.01 -1.22
CA GLU A 16 19.26 2.79 -1.48
C GLU A 16 18.33 1.57 -1.44
N VAL A 17 17.71 1.28 -2.58
CA VAL A 17 16.78 0.16 -2.73
C VAL A 17 17.49 -1.16 -3.01
N GLY A 18 17.02 -2.23 -2.40
CA GLY A 18 17.42 -3.63 -2.67
C GLY A 18 16.23 -4.55 -2.77
N PRO A 19 16.39 -5.81 -3.25
CA PRO A 19 15.31 -6.77 -3.32
C PRO A 19 14.63 -6.92 -1.96
N ALA A 20 13.30 -6.81 -1.93
CA ALA A 20 12.55 -6.76 -0.66
C ALA A 20 12.70 -8.05 0.15
N LEU A 21 12.69 -9.22 -0.51
CA LEU A 21 12.78 -10.50 0.17
C LEU A 21 14.19 -10.85 0.69
N ASP A 22 15.23 -10.12 0.25
CA ASP A 22 16.59 -10.26 0.76
C ASP A 22 16.82 -9.43 2.04
N ARG A 23 15.87 -8.57 2.39
CA ARG A 23 15.93 -7.66 3.55
C ARG A 23 14.70 -7.78 4.44
N PRO A 24 14.42 -8.97 5.01
CA PRO A 24 13.21 -9.22 5.80
C PRO A 24 13.12 -8.33 7.05
N GLU A 25 14.23 -7.85 7.57
CA GLU A 25 14.27 -6.91 8.72
C GLU A 25 13.62 -5.55 8.41
N LEU A 26 13.42 -5.21 7.14
CA LEU A 26 12.75 -4.00 6.68
C LEU A 26 11.26 -4.22 6.34
N LEU A 27 10.71 -5.38 6.66
CA LEU A 27 9.33 -5.76 6.36
C LEU A 27 8.62 -6.21 7.64
N ALA A 28 7.38 -5.81 7.82
CA ALA A 28 6.54 -6.49 8.80
C ALA A 28 6.27 -7.95 8.37
N ASP A 29 6.13 -8.86 9.32
CA ASP A 29 5.92 -10.29 9.03
C ASP A 29 4.78 -10.56 8.02
N PRO A 30 3.58 -9.95 8.15
CA PRO A 30 2.50 -10.17 7.19
C PRO A 30 2.87 -9.66 5.78
N VAL A 31 3.66 -8.61 5.69
CA VAL A 31 4.13 -8.06 4.40
C VAL A 31 5.12 -9.01 3.74
N ALA A 32 6.11 -9.50 4.48
CA ALA A 32 7.07 -10.47 3.98
C ALA A 32 6.37 -11.75 3.48
N ALA A 33 5.36 -12.23 4.20
CA ALA A 33 4.56 -13.38 3.79
C ALA A 33 3.78 -13.12 2.49
N ALA A 34 3.14 -11.94 2.37
CA ALA A 34 2.40 -11.55 1.17
C ALA A 34 3.31 -11.42 -0.06
N LEU A 35 4.49 -10.82 0.09
CA LEU A 35 5.45 -10.70 -1.00
C LEU A 35 5.94 -12.06 -1.50
N ARG A 36 6.18 -13.04 -0.59
CA ARG A 36 6.54 -14.41 -0.97
C ARG A 36 5.43 -15.16 -1.72
N ALA A 37 4.17 -14.76 -1.53
CA ALA A 37 3.02 -15.36 -2.18
C ALA A 37 2.72 -14.77 -3.58
N LEU A 38 3.38 -13.67 -3.96
CA LEU A 38 3.24 -13.09 -5.29
C LEU A 38 3.84 -14.02 -6.37
N PRO A 39 3.39 -13.89 -7.63
CA PRO A 39 4.12 -14.43 -8.78
C PRO A 39 5.61 -14.05 -8.73
N ALA A 40 6.50 -14.96 -9.03
CA ALA A 40 7.94 -14.81 -8.83
C ALA A 40 8.54 -13.58 -9.54
N ASP A 41 8.05 -13.26 -10.73
CA ASP A 41 8.45 -12.10 -11.51
C ASP A 41 8.02 -10.77 -10.86
N LEU A 42 6.83 -10.72 -10.27
CA LEU A 42 6.35 -9.56 -9.53
C LEU A 42 7.08 -9.41 -8.18
N ALA A 43 7.29 -10.51 -7.46
CA ALA A 43 8.05 -10.51 -6.21
C ALA A 43 9.49 -9.99 -6.43
N ALA A 44 10.15 -10.45 -7.50
CA ALA A 44 11.49 -9.99 -7.88
C ALA A 44 11.54 -8.49 -8.25
N GLY A 45 10.42 -7.93 -8.68
CA GLY A 45 10.28 -6.49 -8.96
C GLY A 45 10.02 -5.63 -7.73
N CYS A 46 9.76 -6.23 -6.55
CA CYS A 46 9.53 -5.49 -5.32
C CYS A 46 10.88 -5.18 -4.64
N LEU A 47 11.12 -3.89 -4.40
CA LEU A 47 12.31 -3.42 -3.70
C LEU A 47 11.92 -2.79 -2.36
N VAL A 48 12.87 -2.74 -1.42
CA VAL A 48 12.70 -2.07 -0.12
C VAL A 48 13.91 -1.18 0.18
N ALA A 49 13.66 -0.09 0.88
CA ALA A 49 14.69 0.78 1.43
C ALA A 49 14.40 1.15 2.87
N ALA A 50 15.45 1.29 3.67
CA ALA A 50 15.36 1.93 4.99
C ALA A 50 15.13 3.43 4.83
N ILE A 51 14.35 4.02 5.74
CA ILE A 51 14.15 5.46 5.85
C ILE A 51 14.28 5.91 7.30
N ASP A 52 14.42 7.21 7.54
CA ASP A 52 14.23 7.79 8.86
C ASP A 52 12.75 7.66 9.25
N PRO A 53 12.41 7.00 10.39
CA PRO A 53 11.01 6.87 10.85
C PRO A 53 10.34 8.22 11.14
N GLY A 54 11.09 9.28 11.40
CA GLY A 54 10.57 10.65 11.50
C GLY A 54 10.02 11.19 10.18
N LEU A 55 10.48 10.63 9.06
CA LEU A 55 10.09 11.02 7.69
C LEU A 55 9.11 10.03 7.04
N ALA A 56 8.44 9.18 7.84
CA ALA A 56 7.51 8.17 7.30
C ALA A 56 6.23 8.78 6.67
N ASP A 57 5.85 10.02 7.05
CA ASP A 57 4.77 10.75 6.39
C ASP A 57 5.09 11.02 4.91
N THR A 58 4.09 10.84 4.04
CA THR A 58 4.32 10.85 2.59
C THR A 58 4.92 12.15 2.08
N ALA A 59 4.46 13.30 2.57
CA ALA A 59 4.98 14.59 2.12
C ALA A 59 6.43 14.80 2.56
N ALA A 60 6.73 14.56 3.85
CA ALA A 60 8.08 14.65 4.38
C ALA A 60 9.04 13.64 3.71
N PHE A 61 8.56 12.43 3.46
CA PHE A 61 9.29 11.40 2.72
C PHE A 61 9.66 11.85 1.30
N CYS A 62 8.68 12.33 0.53
CA CYS A 62 8.90 12.77 -0.85
C CYS A 62 9.89 13.94 -0.92
N GLU A 63 9.77 14.90 -0.01
CA GLU A 63 10.69 16.04 0.07
C GLU A 63 12.11 15.61 0.41
N ALA A 64 12.28 14.77 1.43
CA ALA A 64 13.59 14.36 1.93
C ALA A 64 14.35 13.45 0.96
N TYR A 65 13.65 12.53 0.30
CA TYR A 65 14.27 11.51 -0.56
C TYR A 65 14.14 11.79 -2.05
N GLY A 66 13.47 12.87 -2.45
CA GLY A 66 13.30 13.22 -3.87
C GLY A 66 12.42 12.21 -4.63
N SER A 67 11.59 11.45 -3.93
CA SER A 67 10.62 10.53 -4.55
C SER A 67 9.43 11.33 -5.05
N PRO A 68 8.95 11.10 -6.30
CA PRO A 68 7.80 11.85 -6.83
C PRO A 68 6.53 11.58 -6.02
N LEU A 69 5.79 12.64 -5.64
CA LEU A 69 4.54 12.50 -4.90
C LEU A 69 3.50 11.68 -5.68
N GLU A 70 3.44 11.87 -6.98
CA GLU A 70 2.56 11.14 -7.91
C GLU A 70 2.89 9.65 -8.04
N ALA A 71 4.09 9.23 -7.61
CA ALA A 71 4.48 7.84 -7.55
C ALA A 71 4.31 7.23 -6.14
N SER A 72 3.91 8.01 -5.14
CA SER A 72 3.58 7.50 -3.81
C SER A 72 2.13 7.07 -3.75
N ALA A 73 1.84 5.92 -3.14
CA ALA A 73 0.49 5.43 -2.92
C ALA A 73 0.26 5.16 -1.43
N ASN A 74 -0.84 5.69 -0.92
CA ASN A 74 -1.25 5.50 0.48
C ASN A 74 -2.24 4.34 0.58
N CYS A 75 -2.03 3.46 1.56
CA CYS A 75 -2.99 2.46 1.95
C CYS A 75 -3.72 2.92 3.22
N VAL A 76 -5.01 3.16 3.11
CA VAL A 76 -5.86 3.50 4.25
C VAL A 76 -6.81 2.36 4.56
N VAL A 77 -7.00 2.07 5.84
CA VAL A 77 -7.95 1.04 6.30
C VAL A 77 -9.27 1.70 6.65
N VAL A 78 -10.35 1.15 6.11
CA VAL A 78 -11.72 1.63 6.27
C VAL A 78 -12.58 0.55 6.89
N ALA A 79 -13.47 0.93 7.78
CA ALA A 79 -14.48 0.04 8.35
C ALA A 79 -15.89 0.62 8.20
N GLY A 80 -16.86 -0.28 8.19
CA GLY A 80 -18.27 0.06 8.23
C GLY A 80 -19.08 -1.09 8.81
N SER A 81 -20.38 -0.87 9.05
CA SER A 81 -21.26 -1.90 9.59
C SER A 81 -22.58 -1.95 8.82
N ARG A 82 -23.09 -3.19 8.67
CA ARG A 82 -24.43 -3.48 8.17
C ARG A 82 -25.02 -4.65 8.95
N SER A 83 -26.24 -4.46 9.45
CA SER A 83 -26.96 -5.50 10.19
C SER A 83 -26.17 -6.13 11.36
N GLY A 84 -25.36 -5.33 12.05
CA GLY A 84 -24.51 -5.79 13.16
C GLY A 84 -23.17 -6.41 12.73
N GLU A 85 -22.98 -6.71 11.45
CA GLU A 85 -21.73 -7.21 10.90
C GLU A 85 -20.78 -6.05 10.60
N ARG A 86 -19.53 -6.14 11.07
CA ARG A 86 -18.47 -5.18 10.77
C ARG A 86 -17.65 -5.65 9.59
N ARG A 87 -17.45 -4.77 8.62
CA ARG A 87 -16.70 -5.03 7.39
C ARG A 87 -15.55 -4.06 7.28
N HIS A 88 -14.44 -4.53 6.73
CA HIS A 88 -13.21 -3.78 6.58
C HIS A 88 -12.74 -3.83 5.13
N ALA A 89 -11.96 -2.83 4.72
CA ALA A 89 -11.25 -2.83 3.45
C ALA A 89 -9.93 -2.06 3.56
N GLY A 90 -8.93 -2.50 2.80
CA GLY A 90 -7.80 -1.65 2.45
C GLY A 90 -8.13 -0.83 1.20
N CYS A 91 -7.78 0.43 1.20
CA CYS A 91 -7.98 1.31 0.05
C CYS A 91 -6.65 1.94 -0.34
N VAL A 92 -6.21 1.68 -1.57
CA VAL A 92 -4.94 2.17 -2.12
C VAL A 92 -5.22 3.26 -3.13
N VAL A 93 -4.72 4.46 -2.87
CA VAL A 93 -4.85 5.63 -3.76
C VAL A 93 -3.51 6.34 -3.88
N LEU A 94 -3.26 7.00 -5.00
CA LEU A 94 -2.08 7.85 -5.15
C LEU A 94 -2.11 8.98 -4.14
N ALA A 95 -0.95 9.41 -3.66
CA ALA A 95 -0.82 10.45 -2.64
C ALA A 95 -1.34 11.83 -3.09
N THR A 96 -1.49 12.03 -4.39
CA THR A 96 -2.11 13.22 -5.00
C THR A 96 -3.62 13.24 -4.91
N THR A 97 -4.25 12.16 -4.43
CA THR A 97 -5.71 12.00 -4.33
C THR A 97 -6.12 11.54 -2.92
N ARG A 98 -7.42 11.48 -2.69
CA ARG A 98 -8.01 10.99 -1.44
C ARG A 98 -9.04 9.90 -1.74
N ALA A 99 -9.06 8.84 -0.94
CA ALA A 99 -10.04 7.77 -1.08
C ALA A 99 -11.47 8.27 -0.89
N ASP A 100 -12.37 7.96 -1.83
CA ASP A 100 -13.81 8.27 -1.74
C ASP A 100 -14.52 7.30 -0.78
N VAL A 101 -14.26 7.49 0.52
CA VAL A 101 -14.77 6.62 1.58
C VAL A 101 -16.29 6.62 1.65
N ASN A 102 -16.92 7.80 1.57
CA ASN A 102 -18.37 7.95 1.74
C ASN A 102 -19.18 7.62 0.48
N GLY A 103 -18.55 7.59 -0.68
CA GLY A 103 -19.16 7.20 -1.95
C GLY A 103 -18.80 5.77 -2.34
N THR A 104 -17.67 5.62 -3.01
CA THR A 104 -17.23 4.39 -3.65
C THR A 104 -16.95 3.27 -2.65
N VAL A 105 -16.14 3.53 -1.60
CA VAL A 105 -15.79 2.49 -0.61
C VAL A 105 -17.02 2.02 0.14
N ARG A 106 -17.89 2.94 0.60
CA ARG A 106 -19.14 2.59 1.29
C ARG A 106 -20.04 1.67 0.47
N ARG A 107 -20.16 1.93 -0.83
CA ARG A 107 -20.97 1.07 -1.73
C ARG A 107 -20.33 -0.30 -1.93
N ARG A 108 -19.01 -0.36 -2.11
CA ARG A 108 -18.28 -1.63 -2.31
C ARG A 108 -18.30 -2.52 -1.08
N LEU A 109 -18.18 -1.94 0.11
CA LEU A 109 -18.32 -2.66 1.37
C LEU A 109 -19.77 -3.04 1.69
N ASP A 110 -20.75 -2.47 0.96
CA ASP A 110 -22.17 -2.65 1.24
C ASP A 110 -22.50 -2.33 2.72
N VAL A 111 -22.12 -1.13 3.15
CA VAL A 111 -22.35 -0.66 4.52
C VAL A 111 -23.16 0.64 4.52
N ARG A 112 -23.80 0.94 5.65
CA ARG A 112 -24.59 2.19 5.79
C ARG A 112 -23.69 3.42 5.90
N LYS A 113 -22.59 3.29 6.63
CA LYS A 113 -21.59 4.33 6.84
C LYS A 113 -20.22 3.67 6.82
N ALA A 114 -19.26 4.32 6.17
CA ALA A 114 -17.86 3.92 6.18
C ALA A 114 -17.02 5.05 6.76
N SER A 115 -15.97 4.70 7.50
CA SER A 115 -15.00 5.64 8.09
C SER A 115 -13.61 5.03 8.14
N PHE A 116 -12.59 5.85 8.24
CA PHE A 116 -11.25 5.36 8.53
C PHE A 116 -11.26 4.60 9.86
N LEU A 117 -10.52 3.52 9.91
CA LEU A 117 -10.33 2.75 11.12
C LEU A 117 -9.50 3.57 12.13
N ALA A 118 -9.83 3.45 13.41
CA ALA A 118 -9.01 4.07 14.45
C ALA A 118 -7.59 3.50 14.40
N MET A 119 -6.60 4.34 14.67
CA MET A 119 -5.18 4.00 14.55
C MET A 119 -4.81 2.73 15.32
N ASP A 120 -5.16 2.67 16.61
CA ASP A 120 -4.81 1.53 17.46
C ASP A 120 -5.46 0.23 16.98
N GLU A 121 -6.69 0.33 16.47
CA GLU A 121 -7.40 -0.80 15.90
C GLU A 121 -6.78 -1.25 14.58
N ALA A 122 -6.38 -0.31 13.72
CA ALA A 122 -5.70 -0.63 12.46
C ALA A 122 -4.37 -1.36 12.72
N VAL A 123 -3.56 -0.89 13.65
CA VAL A 123 -2.30 -1.53 14.07
C VAL A 123 -2.57 -2.93 14.62
N ALA A 124 -3.54 -3.06 15.54
CA ALA A 124 -3.85 -4.35 16.17
C ALA A 124 -4.35 -5.40 15.16
N LEU A 125 -5.18 -5.00 14.18
CA LEU A 125 -5.76 -5.91 13.20
C LEU A 125 -4.80 -6.25 12.06
N THR A 126 -3.97 -5.31 11.62
CA THR A 126 -3.06 -5.53 10.48
C THR A 126 -1.71 -6.12 10.89
N GLY A 127 -1.30 -5.96 12.16
CA GLY A 127 0.05 -6.29 12.61
C GLY A 127 1.13 -5.39 12.01
N MET A 128 0.75 -4.19 11.53
CA MET A 128 1.63 -3.23 10.89
C MET A 128 1.72 -1.94 11.72
N ALA A 129 2.88 -1.28 11.67
CA ALA A 129 3.08 -0.01 12.36
C ALA A 129 2.26 1.12 11.72
N TYR A 130 1.75 2.04 12.53
CA TYR A 130 1.13 3.26 12.03
C TYR A 130 2.11 4.09 11.20
N GLY A 131 1.67 4.54 10.02
CA GLY A 131 2.54 5.20 9.03
C GLY A 131 3.29 4.24 8.11
N GLY A 132 3.25 2.92 8.41
CA GLY A 132 3.79 1.87 7.55
C GLY A 132 2.75 0.95 6.91
N ILE A 133 1.45 1.12 7.24
CA ILE A 133 0.38 0.24 6.72
C ILE A 133 0.41 0.21 5.19
N THR A 134 0.29 -1.00 4.65
CA THR A 134 0.41 -1.30 3.22
C THR A 134 -0.68 -2.30 2.80
N PRO A 135 -1.04 -2.40 1.51
CA PRO A 135 -1.98 -3.42 1.06
C PRO A 135 -1.44 -4.86 1.15
N PHE A 136 -0.12 -5.02 1.17
CA PHE A 136 0.52 -6.33 1.28
C PHE A 136 0.35 -6.89 2.70
N GLY A 137 -0.29 -8.04 2.83
CA GLY A 137 -0.45 -8.72 4.12
C GLY A 137 -1.61 -8.20 4.98
N LEU A 138 -2.58 -7.50 4.42
CA LEU A 138 -3.84 -7.21 5.10
C LEU A 138 -4.57 -8.50 5.48
N PRO A 139 -5.39 -8.48 6.54
CA PRO A 139 -6.12 -9.67 7.00
C PRO A 139 -6.91 -10.36 5.90
N ALA A 140 -6.90 -11.69 5.90
CA ALA A 140 -7.65 -12.49 4.91
C ALA A 140 -9.15 -12.12 4.93
N GLY A 141 -9.72 -12.07 3.74
CA GLY A 141 -11.13 -11.72 3.55
C GLY A 141 -11.43 -10.22 3.50
N TRP A 142 -10.43 -9.36 3.74
CA TRP A 142 -10.60 -7.93 3.50
C TRP A 142 -10.41 -7.64 2.00
N PRO A 143 -11.37 -7.00 1.32
CA PRO A 143 -11.15 -6.51 -0.03
C PRO A 143 -10.05 -5.43 0.00
N VAL A 144 -9.19 -5.47 -1.01
CA VAL A 144 -8.17 -4.45 -1.27
C VAL A 144 -8.61 -3.67 -2.50
N LEU A 145 -9.21 -2.51 -2.27
CA LEU A 145 -9.66 -1.62 -3.34
C LEU A 145 -8.46 -0.79 -3.81
N VAL A 146 -8.08 -0.95 -5.04
CA VAL A 146 -6.91 -0.24 -5.61
C VAL A 146 -7.38 0.70 -6.70
N ASP A 147 -7.03 1.98 -6.58
CA ASP A 147 -7.32 2.96 -7.62
C ASP A 147 -6.68 2.52 -8.96
N ALA A 148 -7.45 2.63 -10.04
CA ALA A 148 -6.99 2.23 -11.36
C ALA A 148 -5.70 2.94 -11.79
N ALA A 149 -5.50 4.20 -11.36
CA ALA A 149 -4.27 4.93 -11.64
C ALA A 149 -3.05 4.33 -10.91
N ALA A 150 -3.23 3.83 -9.67
CA ALA A 150 -2.16 3.15 -8.96
C ALA A 150 -1.79 1.79 -9.59
N LEU A 151 -2.81 1.04 -10.08
CA LEU A 151 -2.59 -0.21 -10.82
C LEU A 151 -1.84 0.01 -12.14
N ALA A 152 -2.17 1.09 -12.85
CA ALA A 152 -1.58 1.43 -14.15
C ALA A 152 -0.18 2.05 -14.03
N ALA A 153 0.22 2.48 -12.83
CA ALA A 153 1.52 3.09 -12.61
C ALA A 153 2.64 2.06 -12.86
N PRO A 154 3.71 2.43 -13.60
CA PRO A 154 4.86 1.55 -13.81
C PRO A 154 5.48 1.09 -12.49
N ALA A 155 5.53 1.98 -11.50
CA ALA A 155 5.98 1.69 -10.14
C ALA A 155 5.35 2.68 -9.15
N VAL A 156 5.17 2.23 -7.91
CA VAL A 156 4.69 3.06 -6.79
C VAL A 156 5.48 2.79 -5.52
N VAL A 157 5.59 3.83 -4.69
CA VAL A 157 6.13 3.72 -3.32
C VAL A 157 4.98 3.52 -2.36
N VAL A 158 5.06 2.49 -1.53
CA VAL A 158 4.05 2.15 -0.51
C VAL A 158 4.71 1.86 0.84
N GLY A 159 3.91 1.70 1.89
CA GLY A 159 4.39 1.24 3.18
C GLY A 159 4.97 -0.19 3.10
N SER A 160 5.83 -0.52 4.05
CA SER A 160 6.44 -1.84 4.22
C SER A 160 5.86 -2.63 5.41
N GLY A 161 4.86 -2.05 6.08
CA GLY A 161 4.35 -2.53 7.37
C GLY A 161 5.13 -2.00 8.57
N LEU A 162 6.30 -1.40 8.34
CA LEU A 162 7.15 -0.75 9.33
C LEU A 162 7.23 0.76 9.06
N ARG A 163 7.57 1.54 10.10
CA ARG A 163 7.70 2.98 9.97
C ARG A 163 9.08 3.40 9.41
N GLU A 164 10.08 2.56 9.60
CA GLU A 164 11.49 2.80 9.23
C GLU A 164 11.86 2.31 7.83
N SER A 165 10.88 1.98 6.99
CA SER A 165 11.15 1.51 5.63
C SER A 165 9.99 1.78 4.67
N LYS A 166 10.28 1.73 3.38
CA LYS A 166 9.30 1.82 2.29
C LYS A 166 9.54 0.73 1.26
N LEU A 167 8.46 0.23 0.69
CA LEU A 167 8.50 -0.62 -0.50
C LEU A 167 8.39 0.23 -1.76
N VAL A 168 9.11 -0.17 -2.80
CA VAL A 168 8.93 0.31 -4.17
C VAL A 168 8.53 -0.90 -5.01
N VAL A 169 7.34 -0.87 -5.58
CA VAL A 169 6.75 -2.02 -6.24
C VAL A 169 6.19 -1.66 -7.62
N PRO A 170 6.17 -2.58 -8.58
CA PRO A 170 5.39 -2.40 -9.80
C PRO A 170 3.90 -2.22 -9.45
N GLY A 171 3.19 -1.33 -10.14
CA GLY A 171 1.74 -1.16 -9.94
C GLY A 171 0.97 -2.48 -10.12
N ALA A 172 1.40 -3.31 -11.05
CA ALA A 172 0.84 -4.64 -11.28
C ALA A 172 0.90 -5.57 -10.05
N ALA A 173 1.89 -5.40 -9.14
CA ALA A 173 1.97 -6.18 -7.92
C ALA A 173 0.80 -5.91 -6.96
N LEU A 174 0.23 -4.70 -6.99
CA LEU A 174 -0.98 -4.37 -6.22
C LEU A 174 -2.19 -5.19 -6.70
N GLY A 175 -2.30 -5.39 -8.02
CA GLY A 175 -3.38 -6.18 -8.63
C GLY A 175 -3.25 -7.69 -8.45
N ALA A 176 -2.07 -8.16 -8.10
CA ALA A 176 -1.80 -9.58 -7.85
C ALA A 176 -2.15 -10.04 -6.41
N LEU A 177 -2.55 -9.12 -5.54
CA LEU A 177 -2.98 -9.46 -4.18
C LEU A 177 -4.29 -10.27 -4.19
N PRO A 178 -4.47 -11.27 -3.30
CA PRO A 178 -5.60 -12.21 -3.35
C PRO A 178 -6.99 -11.59 -3.34
N SER A 179 -7.16 -10.41 -2.77
CA SER A 179 -8.46 -9.72 -2.67
C SER A 179 -8.43 -8.36 -3.36
N ALA A 180 -7.50 -8.16 -4.31
CA ALA A 180 -7.38 -6.90 -5.01
C ALA A 180 -8.50 -6.70 -6.03
N GLU A 181 -9.07 -5.50 -6.03
CA GLU A 181 -10.06 -5.05 -6.99
C GLU A 181 -9.64 -3.68 -7.51
N GLY A 182 -9.45 -3.57 -8.83
CA GLY A 182 -9.22 -2.30 -9.50
C GLY A 182 -10.50 -1.46 -9.53
N VAL A 183 -10.43 -0.21 -9.08
CA VAL A 183 -11.60 0.66 -8.95
C VAL A 183 -11.34 2.00 -9.62
N GLU A 184 -12.11 2.29 -10.67
CA GLU A 184 -12.10 3.59 -11.32
C GLU A 184 -12.65 4.67 -10.37
N GLY A 185 -11.91 5.78 -10.22
CA GLY A 185 -12.33 6.92 -9.43
C GLY A 185 -12.43 6.63 -7.92
N LEU A 186 -11.66 5.69 -7.41
CA LEU A 186 -11.48 5.49 -5.97
C LEU A 186 -10.78 6.68 -5.34
N GLY A 187 -9.71 7.17 -5.99
CA GLY A 187 -9.01 8.42 -5.66
C GLY A 187 -9.70 9.62 -6.30
N ARG A 188 -9.90 10.71 -5.54
CA ARG A 188 -10.48 11.99 -5.98
C ARG A 188 -9.66 13.16 -5.49
#